data_a6b65af4589a890f0ec09602cd04fb52
#
_entry.id   a6b65af4589a890f0ec09602cd04fb52
#
_cell.length_a   1.000
_cell.length_b   1.000
_cell.length_c   1.000
_cell.angle_alpha   90.00
_cell.angle_beta   90.00
_cell.angle_gamma   90.00
#
_symmetry.space_group_name_H-M   'P 1'
#
loop_
_entity.id
_entity.type
_entity.pdbx_description
1 polymer ?
#
loop_
_entity_poly.entity_id
_entity_poly.type
_entity_poly.pdbx_seq_one_letter_code
_entity_poly.pdbx_strand_id
1 'polypeptide(L)'
;MDLKEILSKCDHTLLAQTSTWPEIKAICDDGMKYGCASVCIPASHVKQAAEYVGDKLAICTVIGFPNGYDTTAAKCFMATDAADNGA
;
A
#
# COMPACT_ATOMS: atom_id res chain seq x y z
N MET A 1 -15.41 -10.40 -18.64
CA MET A 1 -14.45 -9.53 -17.91
C MET A 1 -13.07 -9.82 -18.43
N ASP A 2 -12.38 -8.83 -18.99
CA ASP A 2 -11.04 -9.02 -19.51
C ASP A 2 -9.98 -8.87 -18.41
N LEU A 3 -8.74 -9.19 -18.74
CA LEU A 3 -7.64 -9.15 -17.78
C LEU A 3 -7.40 -7.74 -17.21
N LYS A 4 -7.48 -6.74 -18.08
CA LYS A 4 -7.29 -5.34 -17.67
C LYS A 4 -8.34 -4.92 -16.63
N GLU A 5 -9.58 -5.31 -16.82
CA GLU A 5 -10.67 -5.01 -15.88
C GLU A 5 -10.44 -5.72 -14.55
N ILE A 6 -9.99 -6.98 -14.57
CA ILE A 6 -9.66 -7.72 -13.37
C ILE A 6 -8.53 -7.03 -12.61
N LEU A 7 -7.44 -6.66 -13.29
CA LEU A 7 -6.31 -5.99 -12.67
C LEU A 7 -6.70 -4.65 -12.05
N SER A 8 -7.66 -3.94 -12.64
CA SER A 8 -8.14 -2.67 -12.09
C SER A 8 -8.85 -2.82 -10.74
N LYS A 9 -9.18 -4.03 -10.33
CA LYS A 9 -9.80 -4.36 -9.04
C LYS A 9 -8.81 -4.92 -8.02
N CYS A 10 -7.54 -5.07 -8.39
CA CYS A 10 -6.55 -5.71 -7.54
C CYS A 10 -5.79 -4.71 -6.70
N ASP A 11 -5.56 -5.07 -5.43
CA ASP A 11 -4.59 -4.42 -4.56
C ASP A 11 -3.31 -5.25 -4.63
N HIS A 12 -2.33 -4.80 -5.41
CA HIS A 12 -1.07 -5.51 -5.60
C HIS A 12 -0.24 -5.40 -4.32
N THR A 13 -0.02 -6.52 -3.62
CA THR A 13 0.35 -6.51 -2.21
C THR A 13 1.73 -7.09 -1.95
N LEU A 14 2.53 -6.39 -1.14
CA LEU A 14 3.79 -6.87 -0.58
C LEU A 14 3.88 -6.43 0.88
N LEU A 15 3.73 -7.38 1.80
CA LEU A 15 3.69 -7.11 3.25
C LEU A 15 4.75 -7.90 4.02
N ALA A 16 5.75 -8.46 3.33
CA ALA A 16 6.83 -9.18 4.00
C ALA A 16 7.60 -8.25 4.94
N GLN A 17 7.90 -8.75 6.14
CA GLN A 17 8.61 -7.97 7.17
C GLN A 17 10.00 -7.55 6.74
N THR A 18 10.58 -8.27 5.79
CA THR A 18 11.93 -8.02 5.26
C THR A 18 11.90 -7.19 3.98
N SER A 19 10.77 -6.62 3.59
CA SER A 19 10.65 -5.85 2.36
C SER A 19 11.57 -4.63 2.37
N THR A 20 12.26 -4.41 1.26
CA THR A 20 13.15 -3.28 1.05
C THR A 20 12.53 -2.28 0.07
N TRP A 21 13.04 -1.04 0.05
CA TRP A 21 12.54 -0.04 -0.88
C TRP A 21 12.61 -0.47 -2.35
N PRO A 22 13.72 -1.07 -2.84
CA PRO A 22 13.73 -1.54 -4.24
C PRO A 22 12.61 -2.51 -4.57
N GLU A 23 12.22 -3.39 -3.63
CA GLU A 23 11.10 -4.31 -3.81
C GLU A 23 9.76 -3.59 -3.83
N ILE A 24 9.57 -2.63 -2.93
CA ILE A 24 8.37 -1.79 -2.86
C ILE A 24 8.25 -0.95 -4.14
N LYS A 25 9.35 -0.36 -4.60
CA LYS A 25 9.39 0.42 -5.84
C LYS A 25 8.96 -0.43 -7.03
N ALA A 26 9.46 -1.68 -7.12
CA ALA A 26 9.09 -2.60 -8.19
C ALA A 26 7.58 -2.89 -8.21
N ILE A 27 6.97 -3.08 -7.06
CA ILE A 27 5.51 -3.27 -6.94
C ILE A 27 4.75 -2.01 -7.37
N CYS A 28 5.23 -0.83 -6.99
CA CYS A 28 4.64 0.43 -7.44
C CYS A 28 4.70 0.57 -8.96
N ASP A 29 5.84 0.24 -9.56
CA ASP A 29 6.01 0.27 -11.01
C ASP A 29 5.02 -0.68 -11.71
N ASP A 30 4.86 -1.89 -11.18
CA ASP A 30 3.89 -2.85 -11.69
C ASP A 30 2.45 -2.35 -11.54
N GLY A 31 2.12 -1.79 -10.39
CA GLY A 31 0.78 -1.25 -10.14
C GLY A 31 0.41 -0.16 -11.12
N MET A 32 1.33 0.74 -11.42
CA MET A 32 1.13 1.78 -12.42
C MET A 32 1.05 1.21 -13.84
N LYS A 33 1.93 0.28 -14.17
CA LYS A 33 2.00 -0.32 -15.51
C LYS A 33 0.72 -1.08 -15.86
N TYR A 34 0.19 -1.85 -14.91
CA TYR A 34 -0.96 -2.73 -15.15
C TYR A 34 -2.30 -2.12 -14.71
N GLY A 35 -2.30 -0.89 -14.21
CA GLY A 35 -3.52 -0.21 -13.82
C GLY A 35 -4.24 -0.85 -12.64
N CYS A 36 -3.50 -1.30 -11.63
CA CYS A 36 -4.08 -1.86 -10.41
C CYS A 36 -4.86 -0.81 -9.63
N ALA A 37 -5.82 -1.26 -8.80
CA ALA A 37 -6.57 -0.36 -7.93
C ALA A 37 -5.66 0.35 -6.93
N SER A 38 -4.71 -0.39 -6.37
CA SER A 38 -3.71 0.14 -5.43
C SER A 38 -2.50 -0.80 -5.37
N VAL A 39 -1.47 -0.37 -4.65
CA VAL A 39 -0.52 -1.29 -4.04
C VAL A 39 -0.72 -1.24 -2.53
N CYS A 40 -0.65 -2.40 -1.87
CA CYS A 40 -0.76 -2.51 -0.42
C CYS A 40 0.61 -2.90 0.14
N ILE A 41 1.17 -2.02 0.98
CA ILE A 41 2.56 -2.09 1.44
C ILE A 41 2.65 -1.79 2.93
N PRO A 42 3.77 -2.16 3.60
CA PRO A 42 3.96 -1.81 5.01
C PRO A 42 3.92 -0.30 5.24
N ALA A 43 3.38 0.10 6.38
CA ALA A 43 3.18 1.52 6.72
C ALA A 43 4.47 2.33 6.67
N SER A 44 5.60 1.74 7.01
CA SER A 44 6.91 2.42 6.99
C SER A 44 7.35 2.87 5.60
N HIS A 45 6.79 2.30 4.54
CA HIS A 45 7.10 2.66 3.16
C HIS A 45 6.06 3.57 2.51
N VAL A 46 4.95 3.86 3.20
CA VAL A 46 3.83 4.60 2.60
C VAL A 46 4.25 5.98 2.12
N LYS A 47 4.94 6.76 2.94
CA LYS A 47 5.33 8.12 2.57
C LYS A 47 6.20 8.14 1.33
N GLN A 48 7.24 7.32 1.29
CA GLN A 48 8.15 7.25 0.15
C GLN A 48 7.44 6.77 -1.12
N ALA A 49 6.57 5.76 -0.98
CA ALA A 49 5.80 5.25 -2.12
C ALA A 49 4.81 6.28 -2.64
N ALA A 50 4.11 6.98 -1.75
CA ALA A 50 3.16 8.03 -2.15
C ALA A 50 3.86 9.15 -2.92
N GLU A 51 5.02 9.58 -2.46
CA GLU A 51 5.84 10.57 -3.18
C GLU A 51 6.29 10.05 -4.54
N TYR A 52 6.66 8.77 -4.61
CA TYR A 52 7.15 8.15 -5.85
C TYR A 52 6.07 8.05 -6.92
N VAL A 53 4.87 7.61 -6.56
CA VAL A 53 3.80 7.39 -7.54
C VAL A 53 3.00 8.65 -7.86
N GLY A 54 3.01 9.64 -6.98
CA GLY A 54 2.20 10.85 -7.12
C GLY A 54 0.71 10.50 -7.17
N ASP A 55 0.01 11.00 -8.19
CA ASP A 55 -1.42 10.75 -8.38
C ASP A 55 -1.72 9.56 -9.30
N LYS A 56 -0.69 8.80 -9.70
CA LYS A 56 -0.84 7.73 -10.69
C LYS A 56 -1.35 6.41 -10.11
N LEU A 57 -1.27 6.24 -8.80
CA LEU A 57 -1.62 4.99 -8.13
C LEU A 57 -2.00 5.27 -6.69
N ALA A 58 -3.05 4.62 -6.21
CA ALA A 58 -3.42 4.69 -4.81
C ALA A 58 -2.47 3.83 -3.97
N ILE A 59 -2.08 4.34 -2.81
CA ILE A 59 -1.28 3.60 -1.83
C ILE A 59 -2.20 3.10 -0.73
N CYS A 60 -2.20 1.80 -0.52
CA CYS A 60 -2.93 1.13 0.54
C CYS A 60 -1.93 0.62 1.58
N THR A 61 -2.36 0.50 2.81
CA THR A 61 -1.56 -0.13 3.87
C THR A 61 -2.47 -0.89 4.82
N VAL A 62 -1.88 -1.47 5.85
CA VAL A 62 -2.59 -2.25 6.86
C VAL A 62 -2.42 -1.62 8.22
N ILE A 63 -3.43 -1.80 9.06
CA ILE A 63 -3.46 -1.23 10.42
C ILE A 63 -3.63 -2.40 11.40
N GLY A 64 -2.71 -2.49 12.38
CA GLY A 64 -2.74 -3.56 13.37
C GLY A 64 -2.55 -4.96 12.77
N PHE A 65 -1.91 -5.03 11.63
CA PHE A 65 -1.77 -6.26 10.86
C PHE A 65 -0.59 -7.11 11.37
N PRO A 66 -0.71 -8.45 11.33
CA PRO A 66 -1.86 -9.20 10.80
C PRO A 66 -2.93 -9.51 11.83
N ASN A 67 -2.67 -9.33 13.11
CA ASN A 67 -3.51 -9.87 14.18
C ASN A 67 -4.76 -9.03 14.46
N GLY A 68 -4.62 -7.70 14.41
CA GLY A 68 -5.74 -6.79 14.64
C GLY A 68 -6.15 -6.62 16.09
N TYR A 69 -5.36 -7.14 17.05
CA TYR A 69 -5.71 -7.10 18.47
C TYR A 69 -5.01 -5.99 19.25
N ASP A 70 -4.41 -5.03 18.56
CA ASP A 70 -3.89 -3.84 19.21
C ASP A 70 -5.04 -3.03 19.84
N THR A 71 -4.72 -2.17 20.79
CA THR A 71 -5.74 -1.32 21.39
C THR A 71 -6.37 -0.41 20.31
N THR A 72 -7.61 0.01 20.55
CA THR A 72 -8.30 0.93 19.64
C THR A 72 -7.51 2.22 19.44
N ALA A 73 -6.96 2.79 20.53
CA ALA A 73 -6.16 4.02 20.45
C ALA A 73 -4.92 3.84 19.56
N ALA A 74 -4.21 2.71 19.69
CA ALA A 74 -3.05 2.41 18.86
C ALA A 74 -3.42 2.29 17.38
N LYS A 75 -4.50 1.58 17.09
CA LYS A 75 -4.97 1.42 15.70
C LYS A 75 -5.41 2.76 15.08
N CYS A 76 -6.09 3.59 15.85
CA CYS A 76 -6.48 4.93 15.39
C CYS A 76 -5.25 5.81 15.09
N PHE A 77 -4.23 5.75 15.93
CA PHE A 77 -2.98 6.47 15.68
C PHE A 77 -2.31 5.99 14.39
N MET A 78 -2.21 4.67 14.20
CA MET A 78 -1.64 4.09 12.99
C MET A 78 -2.41 4.53 11.73
N ALA A 79 -3.74 4.55 11.79
CA ALA A 79 -4.58 4.98 10.66
C ALA A 79 -4.36 6.44 10.32
N THR A 80 -4.31 7.31 11.32
CA THR A 80 -4.06 8.75 11.12
C THR A 80 -2.67 8.98 10.52
N ASP A 81 -1.66 8.32 11.07
CA ASP A 81 -0.29 8.42 10.58
C ASP A 81 -0.19 7.96 9.12
N ALA A 82 -0.80 6.83 8.78
CA ALA A 82 -0.80 6.31 7.42
C ALA A 82 -1.49 7.28 6.45
N ALA A 83 -2.64 7.83 6.83
CA ALA A 83 -3.36 8.80 6.01
C ALA A 83 -2.53 10.08 5.79
N ASP A 84 -1.90 10.58 6.83
CA ASP A 84 -1.05 11.77 6.74
C ASP A 84 0.16 11.53 5.83
N ASN A 85 0.64 10.29 5.72
CA ASN A 85 1.76 9.91 4.87
C ASN A 85 1.35 9.59 3.43
N GLY A 86 0.06 9.60 3.13
CA GLY A 86 -0.41 9.46 1.74
C GLY A 86 -1.17 8.18 1.41
N ALA A 87 -1.49 7.37 2.41
CA ALA A 87 -2.36 6.22 2.18
C ALA A 87 -3.80 6.64 1.93
#